data_d59d5c0c208ac7597fe6aba87fdec941
#
_entry.id   d59d5c0c208ac7597fe6aba87fdec941
#
_cell.length_a   1.000
_cell.length_b   1.000
_cell.length_c   1.000
_cell.angle_alpha   90.00
_cell.angle_beta   90.00
_cell.angle_gamma   90.00
#
_symmetry.space_group_name_H-M   'P 1'
#
loop_
_entity.id
_entity.type
_entity.pdbx_description
1 polymer ?
#
loop_
_entity_poly.entity_id
_entity_poly.type
_entity_poly.pdbx_seq_one_letter_code
_entity_poly.pdbx_strand_id
1 'polypeptide(L)'
;MEDIRIETYKEIEDRDIKIDREYYEKLKTINYSDVETTLEKTLEKYIKESREPIYIGAKDIALLLVILQDPILYKKLLSKEDSNLSYDIKWAKYIIFEEDNGGDFIPYVNPLINKFGKDELLAFVLFSSNYLDYNDKKVIFEGSTKLYLNLLDIKNNDKILILEDKDLDSSFLIESSFKNSNITIYSNKKSSDIDISLIPEVYNNIELELLTDERGRPKSNFEYLKARVEQKEKLDKILLAPSLTFEYSKNDEEKYRNMIQNDFNFQNEILEKTSLEWLFNLLTINHLKDDGRALSVVKINTLSNPKNKNIRKYFIENGYIESIILLPENILIGSSVSLALIVFSKGNKKIRFVDASNFYTKERRKKGDRLNPTKKILEENNIRDIFKFLNSDDNSEISISKGIEEFFENDYNLDVIENIEVIPEFENSKKIKELIDKKIIKDIIRGSQISLDELKDLRSHEETPYIYLTLSNINDGFIEYENIEDYLKKIPEKQEKFCIKNNAFLISKIGNPPYKFVVAQIPENRKIIASGNFAIIEVNEKKLNPWYLAAFFMTDIGVKVLKKAYIGVNFSSLSIKKLEEIAIPVPSIEEQNRIAQRYIDAITEIKNMKKDLKDKIQAVKEVFFEK
;
A
#
# COMPACT_ATOMS: atom_id res chain seq x y z
N MET A 1 -43.18 24.63 -10.51
CA MET A 1 -42.07 23.91 -11.11
C MET A 1 -42.20 23.71 -12.61
N GLU A 2 -43.41 23.44 -13.13
CA GLU A 2 -43.62 23.35 -14.58
C GLU A 2 -43.29 24.67 -15.32
N ASP A 3 -43.60 25.84 -14.73
CA ASP A 3 -43.36 27.12 -15.37
C ASP A 3 -41.89 27.49 -15.55
N ILE A 4 -41.02 27.09 -14.60
CA ILE A 4 -39.55 27.31 -14.72
C ILE A 4 -38.93 26.35 -15.74
N ARG A 5 -39.50 25.17 -15.94
CA ARG A 5 -39.01 24.14 -16.88
C ARG A 5 -39.27 24.50 -18.36
N ILE A 6 -40.33 25.20 -18.67
CA ILE A 6 -40.79 25.39 -20.04
C ILE A 6 -40.21 26.65 -20.71
N GLU A 7 -40.01 27.74 -19.98
CA GLU A 7 -39.50 29.00 -20.57
C GLU A 7 -38.00 28.99 -20.85
N THR A 8 -37.18 28.27 -20.04
CA THR A 8 -35.73 28.23 -20.20
C THR A 8 -35.27 27.37 -21.41
N TYR A 9 -36.13 26.53 -21.95
CA TYR A 9 -35.77 25.54 -22.97
C TYR A 9 -36.02 25.97 -24.44
N LYS A 10 -36.62 27.14 -24.68
CA LYS A 10 -37.03 27.55 -26.02
C LYS A 10 -35.94 28.19 -26.89
N GLU A 11 -34.82 28.59 -26.35
CA GLU A 11 -33.85 29.41 -27.07
C GLU A 11 -32.38 28.94 -27.05
N ILE A 12 -32.08 27.68 -26.69
CA ILE A 12 -30.68 27.21 -26.64
C ILE A 12 -30.37 26.35 -27.86
N GLU A 13 -29.49 26.87 -28.73
CA GLU A 13 -28.84 26.15 -29.82
C GLU A 13 -28.06 24.94 -29.32
N ASP A 14 -28.00 23.88 -30.15
CA ASP A 14 -27.28 22.62 -29.91
C ASP A 14 -25.77 22.85 -29.67
N ARG A 15 -25.38 23.21 -28.45
CA ARG A 15 -23.99 23.21 -28.01
C ARG A 15 -23.80 22.02 -27.06
N ASP A 16 -23.07 21.02 -27.55
CA ASP A 16 -22.58 19.94 -26.68
C ASP A 16 -21.77 20.52 -25.52
N ILE A 17 -22.03 20.04 -24.30
CA ILE A 17 -21.10 20.30 -23.17
C ILE A 17 -19.82 19.56 -23.53
N LYS A 18 -18.82 20.33 -23.95
CA LYS A 18 -17.49 19.81 -24.19
C LYS A 18 -16.56 20.43 -23.18
N ILE A 19 -16.11 19.62 -22.21
CA ILE A 19 -14.99 20.03 -21.35
C ILE A 19 -13.72 19.84 -22.17
N ASP A 20 -13.29 20.89 -22.87
CA ASP A 20 -11.99 20.90 -23.51
C ASP A 20 -10.87 21.11 -22.47
N ARG A 21 -9.61 21.05 -22.92
CA ARG A 21 -8.45 21.20 -22.04
C ARG A 21 -8.41 22.56 -21.33
N GLU A 22 -8.77 23.63 -22.00
CA GLU A 22 -8.76 24.99 -21.45
C GLU A 22 -9.80 25.12 -20.33
N TYR A 23 -10.99 24.63 -20.58
CA TYR A 23 -12.07 24.62 -19.57
C TYR A 23 -11.73 23.72 -18.37
N TYR A 24 -11.14 22.56 -18.61
CA TYR A 24 -10.67 21.66 -17.55
C TYR A 24 -9.62 22.33 -16.65
N GLU A 25 -8.60 22.96 -17.24
CA GLU A 25 -7.58 23.69 -16.46
C GLU A 25 -8.19 24.87 -15.70
N LYS A 26 -9.19 25.55 -16.24
CA LYS A 26 -9.96 26.57 -15.53
C LYS A 26 -10.69 25.97 -14.33
N LEU A 27 -11.39 24.86 -14.50
CA LEU A 27 -12.13 24.19 -13.41
C LEU A 27 -11.22 23.79 -12.24
N LYS A 28 -9.99 23.36 -12.51
CA LYS A 28 -9.00 23.02 -11.45
C LYS A 28 -8.65 24.20 -10.54
N THR A 29 -8.77 25.42 -11.03
CA THR A 29 -8.42 26.63 -10.26
C THR A 29 -9.58 27.16 -9.41
N ILE A 30 -10.77 26.62 -9.58
CA ILE A 30 -11.96 27.09 -8.88
C ILE A 30 -11.96 26.63 -7.43
N ASN A 31 -12.18 27.56 -6.52
CA ASN A 31 -12.40 27.24 -5.11
C ASN A 31 -13.87 26.86 -4.88
N TYR A 32 -14.13 25.61 -4.55
CA TYR A 32 -15.45 25.06 -4.30
C TYR A 32 -15.75 24.80 -2.81
N SER A 33 -14.96 25.32 -1.89
CA SER A 33 -15.14 25.08 -0.45
C SER A 33 -16.50 25.54 0.10
N ASP A 34 -17.06 26.61 -0.47
CA ASP A 34 -18.39 27.11 -0.09
C ASP A 34 -19.52 26.21 -0.62
N VAL A 35 -19.32 25.59 -1.79
CA VAL A 35 -20.20 24.56 -2.35
C VAL A 35 -20.24 23.38 -1.39
N GLU A 36 -19.08 22.78 -1.10
CA GLU A 36 -18.92 21.64 -0.19
C GLU A 36 -19.63 21.89 1.15
N THR A 37 -19.27 22.98 1.83
CA THR A 37 -19.81 23.32 3.15
C THR A 37 -21.34 23.53 3.12
N THR A 38 -21.86 24.13 2.04
CA THR A 38 -23.31 24.39 1.93
C THR A 38 -24.08 23.11 1.65
N LEU A 39 -23.58 22.26 0.75
CA LEU A 39 -24.23 21.01 0.40
C LEU A 39 -24.23 20.02 1.56
N GLU A 40 -23.14 19.92 2.31
CA GLU A 40 -23.08 19.12 3.54
C GLU A 40 -24.10 19.58 4.57
N LYS A 41 -24.17 20.87 4.86
CA LYS A 41 -25.17 21.44 5.80
C LYS A 41 -26.61 21.21 5.32
N THR A 42 -26.84 21.30 4.01
CA THR A 42 -28.15 21.05 3.43
C THR A 42 -28.55 19.59 3.61
N LEU A 43 -27.61 18.69 3.38
CA LEU A 43 -27.78 17.25 3.55
C LEU A 43 -28.04 16.90 5.02
N GLU A 44 -27.24 17.42 5.95
CA GLU A 44 -27.45 17.24 7.40
C GLU A 44 -28.84 17.71 7.84
N LYS A 45 -29.30 18.86 7.32
CA LYS A 45 -30.62 19.39 7.60
C LYS A 45 -31.71 18.46 7.05
N TYR A 46 -31.59 18.02 5.80
CA TYR A 46 -32.53 17.10 5.18
C TYR A 46 -32.65 15.79 5.95
N ILE A 47 -31.52 15.14 6.27
CA ILE A 47 -31.50 13.86 7.01
C ILE A 47 -32.17 14.01 8.38
N LYS A 48 -32.01 15.18 9.03
CA LYS A 48 -32.58 15.45 10.34
C LYS A 48 -34.09 15.72 10.31
N GLU A 49 -34.58 16.32 9.24
CA GLU A 49 -35.97 16.80 9.12
C GLU A 49 -36.87 15.83 8.35
N SER A 50 -36.31 14.98 7.48
CA SER A 50 -37.07 13.98 6.70
C SER A 50 -37.43 12.77 7.55
N ARG A 51 -38.64 12.23 7.33
CA ARG A 51 -39.13 11.01 7.99
C ARG A 51 -38.51 9.75 7.38
N GLU A 52 -38.23 9.78 6.09
CA GLU A 52 -37.60 8.71 5.31
C GLU A 52 -36.49 9.29 4.44
N PRO A 53 -35.32 9.62 5.03
CA PRO A 53 -34.26 10.29 4.29
C PRO A 53 -33.70 9.33 3.21
N ILE A 54 -33.56 9.87 1.99
CA ILE A 54 -32.82 9.19 0.93
C ILE A 54 -31.33 9.27 1.28
N TYR A 55 -30.60 8.18 1.22
CA TYR A 55 -29.15 8.15 1.45
C TYR A 55 -28.40 8.65 0.20
N ILE A 56 -28.02 9.91 0.24
CA ILE A 56 -27.32 10.63 -0.83
C ILE A 56 -26.14 11.39 -0.25
N GLY A 57 -25.16 11.72 -1.10
CA GLY A 57 -24.01 12.53 -0.74
C GLY A 57 -24.10 13.98 -1.25
N ALA A 58 -23.18 14.82 -0.80
CA ALA A 58 -23.09 16.21 -1.27
C ALA A 58 -22.80 16.29 -2.79
N LYS A 59 -22.04 15.34 -3.34
CA LYS A 59 -21.78 15.25 -4.79
C LYS A 59 -23.05 14.91 -5.58
N ASP A 60 -23.94 14.06 -5.04
CA ASP A 60 -25.22 13.74 -5.69
C ASP A 60 -26.08 14.99 -5.84
N ILE A 61 -26.10 15.83 -4.81
CA ILE A 61 -26.79 17.12 -4.87
C ILE A 61 -26.14 18.04 -5.90
N ALA A 62 -24.81 18.11 -5.92
CA ALA A 62 -24.09 18.94 -6.88
C ALA A 62 -24.36 18.48 -8.33
N LEU A 63 -24.34 17.18 -8.60
CA LEU A 63 -24.67 16.64 -9.91
C LEU A 63 -26.09 16.99 -10.33
N LEU A 64 -27.06 16.82 -9.41
CA LEU A 64 -28.44 17.21 -9.68
C LEU A 64 -28.53 18.70 -10.04
N LEU A 65 -27.84 19.57 -9.33
CA LEU A 65 -27.80 21.00 -9.64
C LEU A 65 -27.14 21.29 -11.00
N VAL A 66 -26.06 20.58 -11.37
CA VAL A 66 -25.43 20.70 -12.68
C VAL A 66 -26.41 20.31 -13.79
N ILE A 67 -27.12 19.19 -13.63
CA ILE A 67 -28.12 18.72 -14.60
C ILE A 67 -29.25 19.74 -14.76
N LEU A 68 -29.72 20.31 -13.64
CA LEU A 68 -30.79 21.31 -13.66
C LEU A 68 -30.37 22.65 -14.30
N GLN A 69 -29.08 22.98 -14.23
CA GLN A 69 -28.52 24.19 -14.87
C GLN A 69 -28.08 23.98 -16.32
N ASP A 70 -28.09 22.73 -16.82
CA ASP A 70 -27.62 22.39 -18.16
C ASP A 70 -28.72 21.75 -18.99
N PRO A 71 -29.39 22.52 -19.86
CA PRO A 71 -30.52 22.04 -20.66
C PRO A 71 -30.14 20.93 -21.63
N ILE A 72 -28.90 20.88 -22.11
CA ILE A 72 -28.45 19.88 -23.08
C ILE A 72 -28.23 18.56 -22.38
N LEU A 73 -27.51 18.57 -21.24
CA LEU A 73 -27.32 17.40 -20.40
C LEU A 73 -28.67 16.85 -19.95
N TYR A 74 -29.59 17.73 -19.55
CA TYR A 74 -30.94 17.37 -19.18
C TYR A 74 -31.72 16.66 -20.33
N LYS A 75 -31.70 17.21 -21.55
CA LYS A 75 -32.33 16.57 -22.73
C LYS A 75 -31.68 15.24 -23.07
N LYS A 76 -30.36 15.17 -23.05
CA LYS A 76 -29.61 13.94 -23.34
C LYS A 76 -29.98 12.82 -22.37
N LEU A 77 -30.10 13.15 -21.10
CA LEU A 77 -30.50 12.18 -20.06
C LEU A 77 -31.96 11.74 -20.21
N LEU A 78 -32.84 12.63 -20.63
CA LEU A 78 -34.24 12.30 -20.93
C LEU A 78 -34.40 11.32 -22.07
N SER A 79 -33.58 11.44 -23.10
CA SER A 79 -33.68 10.62 -24.32
C SER A 79 -33.11 9.21 -24.17
N LYS A 80 -32.33 8.93 -23.14
CA LYS A 80 -31.72 7.62 -22.92
C LYS A 80 -32.64 6.67 -22.16
N GLU A 81 -32.66 5.41 -22.59
CA GLU A 81 -33.31 4.33 -21.84
C GLU A 81 -32.58 4.11 -20.51
N ASP A 82 -33.33 3.77 -19.45
CA ASP A 82 -32.79 3.56 -18.12
C ASP A 82 -31.73 2.45 -18.03
N SER A 83 -31.82 1.46 -18.95
CA SER A 83 -30.80 0.41 -19.09
C SER A 83 -29.37 0.95 -19.35
N ASN A 84 -29.30 2.11 -20.02
CA ASN A 84 -28.07 2.74 -20.49
C ASN A 84 -27.57 3.88 -19.58
N LEU A 85 -28.22 4.10 -18.42
CA LEU A 85 -27.86 5.14 -17.47
C LEU A 85 -27.19 4.53 -16.23
N SER A 86 -26.21 5.22 -15.68
CA SER A 86 -25.68 4.88 -14.35
C SER A 86 -26.71 5.05 -13.24
N TYR A 87 -26.44 4.49 -12.07
CA TYR A 87 -27.35 4.57 -10.93
C TYR A 87 -27.64 6.02 -10.52
N ASP A 88 -26.60 6.87 -10.46
CA ASP A 88 -26.75 8.25 -9.98
C ASP A 88 -27.52 9.12 -10.96
N ILE A 89 -27.34 8.88 -12.25
CA ILE A 89 -28.11 9.56 -13.27
C ILE A 89 -29.55 9.05 -13.30
N LYS A 90 -29.78 7.75 -13.11
CA LYS A 90 -31.13 7.21 -12.90
C LYS A 90 -31.78 7.84 -11.68
N TRP A 91 -31.03 7.96 -10.59
CA TRP A 91 -31.49 8.59 -9.38
C TRP A 91 -31.83 10.08 -9.59
N ALA A 92 -30.96 10.84 -10.26
CA ALA A 92 -31.21 12.23 -10.61
C ALA A 92 -32.46 12.34 -11.52
N LYS A 93 -32.57 11.47 -12.53
CA LYS A 93 -33.75 11.36 -13.42
C LYS A 93 -35.02 11.06 -12.63
N TYR A 94 -34.96 10.11 -11.69
CA TYR A 94 -36.06 9.75 -10.81
C TYR A 94 -36.51 10.91 -9.92
N ILE A 95 -35.62 11.62 -9.30
CA ILE A 95 -35.94 12.80 -8.48
C ILE A 95 -36.51 13.95 -9.31
N ILE A 96 -36.03 14.14 -10.54
CA ILE A 96 -36.48 15.23 -11.40
C ILE A 96 -37.90 14.94 -11.97
N PHE A 97 -38.24 13.69 -12.25
CA PHE A 97 -39.41 13.33 -13.07
C PHE A 97 -40.52 12.57 -12.34
N GLU A 98 -40.26 11.90 -11.23
CA GLU A 98 -41.27 11.18 -10.49
C GLU A 98 -41.75 12.00 -9.29
N GLU A 99 -42.93 12.64 -9.45
CA GLU A 99 -43.50 13.61 -8.50
C GLU A 99 -43.73 13.06 -7.08
N ASP A 100 -43.96 11.75 -6.92
CA ASP A 100 -44.33 11.15 -5.63
C ASP A 100 -43.12 10.86 -4.70
N ASN A 101 -41.89 10.75 -5.23
CA ASN A 101 -40.76 10.24 -4.48
C ASN A 101 -39.66 11.30 -4.18
N GLY A 102 -39.67 12.43 -4.88
CA GLY A 102 -38.73 13.55 -4.62
C GLY A 102 -39.32 14.66 -3.75
N GLY A 103 -40.60 14.55 -3.34
CA GLY A 103 -41.35 15.62 -2.73
C GLY A 103 -40.71 16.25 -1.48
N ASP A 104 -40.14 15.44 -0.63
CA ASP A 104 -39.49 15.90 0.61
C ASP A 104 -38.07 16.45 0.40
N PHE A 105 -37.39 16.10 -0.69
CA PHE A 105 -36.01 16.51 -0.97
C PHE A 105 -35.91 17.80 -1.80
N ILE A 106 -36.79 17.95 -2.79
CA ILE A 106 -36.81 19.12 -3.70
C ILE A 106 -36.81 20.47 -2.98
N PRO A 107 -37.56 20.68 -1.89
CA PRO A 107 -37.53 21.95 -1.14
C PRO A 107 -36.16 22.36 -0.61
N TYR A 108 -35.27 21.40 -0.36
CA TYR A 108 -33.91 21.67 0.11
C TYR A 108 -32.96 22.02 -1.03
N VAL A 109 -33.20 21.50 -2.25
CA VAL A 109 -32.35 21.72 -3.43
C VAL A 109 -32.74 22.98 -4.20
N ASN A 110 -34.03 23.29 -4.29
CA ASN A 110 -34.52 24.46 -5.04
C ASN A 110 -33.83 25.80 -4.65
N PRO A 111 -33.58 26.12 -3.39
CA PRO A 111 -32.87 27.35 -3.02
C PRO A 111 -31.41 27.40 -3.51
N LEU A 112 -30.84 26.25 -3.86
CA LEU A 112 -29.44 26.10 -4.26
C LEU A 112 -29.23 26.20 -5.77
N ILE A 113 -30.29 26.02 -6.58
CA ILE A 113 -30.20 26.00 -8.05
C ILE A 113 -29.46 27.22 -8.62
N ASN A 114 -29.73 28.40 -8.06
CA ASN A 114 -29.13 29.65 -8.51
C ASN A 114 -28.08 30.21 -7.53
N LYS A 115 -27.73 29.43 -6.50
CA LYS A 115 -26.77 29.89 -5.49
C LYS A 115 -25.34 29.76 -5.95
N PHE A 116 -25.02 28.71 -6.68
CA PHE A 116 -23.70 28.40 -7.19
C PHE A 116 -23.68 28.39 -8.71
N GLY A 117 -22.59 28.84 -9.31
CA GLY A 117 -22.37 28.72 -10.74
C GLY A 117 -22.10 27.26 -11.16
N LYS A 118 -22.44 26.93 -12.39
CA LYS A 118 -22.19 25.60 -12.97
C LYS A 118 -20.72 25.18 -12.85
N ASP A 119 -19.77 26.10 -13.08
CA ASP A 119 -18.35 25.84 -12.99
C ASP A 119 -17.91 25.44 -11.57
N GLU A 120 -18.48 26.07 -10.54
CA GLU A 120 -18.19 25.74 -9.13
C GLU A 120 -18.73 24.35 -8.76
N LEU A 121 -19.93 24.02 -9.22
CA LEU A 121 -20.54 22.71 -9.02
C LEU A 121 -19.78 21.62 -9.75
N LEU A 122 -19.38 21.85 -11.01
CA LEU A 122 -18.56 20.91 -11.78
C LEU A 122 -17.18 20.70 -11.15
N ALA A 123 -16.54 21.80 -10.71
CA ALA A 123 -15.24 21.70 -10.03
C ALA A 123 -15.38 20.85 -8.74
N PHE A 124 -16.46 21.06 -7.97
CA PHE A 124 -16.72 20.23 -6.79
C PHE A 124 -16.96 18.77 -7.15
N VAL A 125 -17.80 18.47 -8.14
CA VAL A 125 -18.06 17.09 -8.57
C VAL A 125 -16.79 16.40 -9.04
N LEU A 126 -15.98 17.06 -9.88
CA LEU A 126 -14.81 16.45 -10.51
C LEU A 126 -13.59 16.35 -9.60
N PHE A 127 -13.39 17.29 -8.67
CA PHE A 127 -12.15 17.42 -7.92
C PHE A 127 -12.28 17.29 -6.41
N SER A 128 -13.50 17.29 -5.84
CA SER A 128 -13.65 16.96 -4.45
C SER A 128 -13.34 15.48 -4.24
N SER A 129 -12.36 15.20 -3.43
CA SER A 129 -12.13 13.83 -3.01
C SER A 129 -13.23 13.41 -2.04
N ASN A 130 -13.82 12.21 -2.24
CA ASN A 130 -14.73 11.60 -1.28
C ASN A 130 -13.94 11.18 -0.03
N TYR A 131 -13.50 12.15 0.79
CA TYR A 131 -12.74 11.91 2.02
C TYR A 131 -13.59 11.29 3.15
N LEU A 132 -14.89 11.12 2.97
CA LEU A 132 -15.82 10.80 4.05
C LEU A 132 -16.13 9.32 4.23
N ASP A 133 -15.72 8.44 3.32
CA ASP A 133 -15.93 7.01 3.52
C ASP A 133 -14.69 6.34 4.13
N TYR A 134 -14.63 6.34 5.47
CA TYR A 134 -13.55 5.74 6.25
C TYR A 134 -13.37 4.23 6.02
N ASN A 135 -14.30 3.59 5.33
CA ASN A 135 -14.31 2.14 5.11
C ASN A 135 -13.78 1.73 3.74
N ASP A 136 -13.67 2.64 2.79
CA ASP A 136 -13.22 2.35 1.43
C ASP A 136 -11.75 2.74 1.24
N LYS A 137 -10.88 1.74 1.22
CA LYS A 137 -9.43 1.90 1.01
C LYS A 137 -9.13 2.10 -0.46
N LYS A 138 -9.00 3.35 -0.88
CA LYS A 138 -8.73 3.75 -2.26
C LYS A 138 -7.30 3.39 -2.68
N VAL A 139 -7.12 2.93 -3.91
CA VAL A 139 -5.79 2.79 -4.56
C VAL A 139 -5.32 4.09 -5.22
N ILE A 140 -6.10 5.14 -5.12
CA ILE A 140 -5.81 6.47 -5.65
C ILE A 140 -5.17 7.32 -4.56
N PHE A 141 -4.11 7.99 -4.91
CA PHE A 141 -3.38 8.93 -4.09
C PHE A 141 -3.00 10.15 -4.93
N GLU A 142 -2.72 11.26 -4.29
CA GLU A 142 -2.38 12.49 -4.99
C GLU A 142 -1.09 12.32 -5.82
N GLY A 143 -1.20 12.57 -7.12
CA GLY A 143 -0.16 12.30 -8.12
C GLY A 143 -0.31 10.95 -8.85
N SER A 144 -1.20 10.05 -8.43
CA SER A 144 -1.39 8.75 -9.10
C SER A 144 -1.79 8.90 -10.56
N THR A 145 -2.70 9.80 -10.89
CA THR A 145 -3.12 10.06 -12.28
C THR A 145 -1.94 10.28 -13.20
N LYS A 146 -1.07 11.23 -12.88
CA LYS A 146 0.08 11.56 -13.72
C LYS A 146 1.07 10.39 -13.81
N LEU A 147 1.29 9.70 -12.70
CA LEU A 147 2.13 8.50 -12.67
C LEU A 147 1.56 7.40 -13.58
N TYR A 148 0.27 7.08 -13.47
CA TYR A 148 -0.37 6.01 -14.24
C TYR A 148 -0.43 6.32 -15.73
N LEU A 149 -0.78 7.57 -16.11
CA LEU A 149 -0.77 8.02 -17.50
C LEU A 149 0.60 7.86 -18.17
N ASN A 150 1.65 8.23 -17.46
CA ASN A 150 3.01 8.12 -17.96
C ASN A 150 3.49 6.66 -18.02
N LEU A 151 3.14 5.82 -17.03
CA LEU A 151 3.50 4.41 -17.03
C LEU A 151 2.78 3.64 -18.14
N LEU A 152 1.53 3.97 -18.43
CA LEU A 152 0.80 3.36 -19.53
C LEU A 152 1.24 3.86 -20.91
N ASP A 153 1.93 5.00 -20.98
CA ASP A 153 2.35 5.62 -22.24
C ASP A 153 1.19 5.71 -23.25
N ILE A 154 0.09 6.37 -22.80
CA ILE A 154 -1.13 6.49 -23.59
C ILE A 154 -0.88 7.36 -24.82
N LYS A 155 -1.23 6.84 -26.00
CA LYS A 155 -1.11 7.50 -27.31
C LYS A 155 -2.47 7.83 -27.88
N ASN A 156 -2.47 8.67 -28.91
CA ASN A 156 -3.71 8.98 -29.64
C ASN A 156 -4.33 7.73 -30.23
N ASN A 157 -5.65 7.61 -30.09
CA ASN A 157 -6.47 6.50 -30.57
C ASN A 157 -6.22 5.14 -29.91
N ASP A 158 -5.50 5.08 -28.77
CA ASP A 158 -5.42 3.86 -27.99
C ASP A 158 -6.80 3.41 -27.53
N LYS A 159 -7.04 2.11 -27.58
CA LYS A 159 -8.18 1.46 -26.91
C LYS A 159 -7.77 1.14 -25.49
N ILE A 160 -8.40 1.77 -24.51
CA ILE A 160 -8.07 1.67 -23.11
C ILE A 160 -9.19 0.99 -22.35
N LEU A 161 -8.86 -0.05 -21.58
CA LEU A 161 -9.77 -0.65 -20.61
C LEU A 161 -9.35 -0.26 -19.20
N ILE A 162 -10.30 0.19 -18.41
CA ILE A 162 -10.12 0.49 -17.01
C ILE A 162 -11.01 -0.46 -16.22
N LEU A 163 -10.37 -1.31 -15.42
CA LEU A 163 -11.03 -2.22 -14.50
C LEU A 163 -10.91 -1.65 -13.11
N GLU A 164 -12.01 -1.12 -12.63
CA GLU A 164 -12.08 -0.45 -11.36
C GLU A 164 -13.14 -1.07 -10.48
N ASP A 165 -12.88 -1.09 -9.19
CA ASP A 165 -13.83 -1.57 -8.20
C ASP A 165 -14.52 -0.44 -7.43
N LYS A 166 -13.80 0.68 -7.25
CA LYS A 166 -14.28 1.95 -6.65
C LYS A 166 -13.19 3.01 -6.83
N ASP A 167 -13.53 4.20 -7.27
CA ASP A 167 -12.71 5.39 -7.07
C ASP A 167 -11.53 5.63 -8.02
N LEU A 168 -11.75 5.53 -9.33
CA LEU A 168 -10.81 6.13 -10.26
C LEU A 168 -10.90 7.66 -10.15
N ASP A 169 -9.74 8.31 -10.15
CA ASP A 169 -9.68 9.77 -10.24
C ASP A 169 -10.23 10.22 -11.62
N SER A 170 -11.28 11.05 -11.58
CA SER A 170 -11.87 11.67 -12.78
C SER A 170 -10.80 12.29 -13.68
N SER A 171 -9.75 12.83 -13.08
CA SER A 171 -8.61 13.40 -13.79
C SER A 171 -7.93 12.41 -14.73
N PHE A 172 -7.82 11.12 -14.36
CA PHE A 172 -7.24 10.11 -15.24
C PHE A 172 -8.08 9.92 -16.52
N LEU A 173 -9.39 9.87 -16.38
CA LEU A 173 -10.33 9.70 -17.50
C LEU A 173 -10.26 10.91 -18.43
N ILE A 174 -10.34 12.10 -17.85
CA ILE A 174 -10.35 13.36 -18.61
C ILE A 174 -9.02 13.57 -19.35
N GLU A 175 -7.89 13.38 -18.66
CA GLU A 175 -6.57 13.50 -19.27
C GLU A 175 -6.33 12.47 -20.39
N SER A 176 -6.83 11.24 -20.20
CA SER A 176 -6.78 10.20 -21.24
C SER A 176 -7.66 10.57 -22.44
N SER A 177 -8.83 11.17 -22.21
CA SER A 177 -9.75 11.57 -23.28
C SER A 177 -9.16 12.64 -24.20
N PHE A 178 -8.33 13.53 -23.64
CA PHE A 178 -7.64 14.57 -24.43
C PHE A 178 -6.63 14.01 -25.44
N LYS A 179 -6.28 12.73 -25.31
CA LYS A 179 -5.47 12.00 -26.29
C LYS A 179 -6.31 11.35 -27.39
N ASN A 180 -7.60 11.68 -27.50
CA ASN A 180 -8.56 11.04 -28.41
C ASN A 180 -8.56 9.50 -28.30
N SER A 181 -8.24 8.97 -27.13
CA SER A 181 -8.26 7.53 -26.87
C SER A 181 -9.68 7.06 -26.63
N ASN A 182 -10.01 5.87 -27.10
CA ASN A 182 -11.29 5.24 -26.81
C ASN A 182 -11.19 4.51 -25.48
N ILE A 183 -11.92 4.97 -24.48
CA ILE A 183 -11.82 4.47 -23.11
C ILE A 183 -13.08 3.70 -22.78
N THR A 184 -12.93 2.44 -22.40
CA THR A 184 -13.99 1.64 -21.82
C THR A 184 -13.75 1.51 -20.33
N ILE A 185 -14.71 1.96 -19.52
CA ILE A 185 -14.71 1.77 -18.08
C ILE A 185 -15.63 0.61 -17.77
N TYR A 186 -15.15 -0.36 -17.03
CA TYR A 186 -16.00 -1.37 -16.44
C TYR A 186 -16.07 -1.21 -14.93
N SER A 187 -17.28 -1.07 -14.40
CA SER A 187 -17.57 -1.04 -12.98
C SER A 187 -18.53 -2.16 -12.60
N ASN A 188 -18.22 -2.93 -11.57
CA ASN A 188 -19.07 -4.00 -11.06
C ASN A 188 -20.12 -3.53 -10.06
N LYS A 189 -20.15 -2.25 -9.77
CA LYS A 189 -21.14 -1.67 -8.85
C LYS A 189 -22.20 -0.89 -9.59
N LYS A 190 -23.38 -0.92 -9.01
CA LYS A 190 -24.31 0.21 -9.10
C LYS A 190 -23.59 1.34 -8.34
N SER A 191 -22.63 1.97 -9.03
CA SER A 191 -21.71 2.90 -8.45
C SER A 191 -22.45 4.11 -7.90
N SER A 192 -22.14 4.47 -6.69
CA SER A 192 -22.44 5.79 -6.12
C SER A 192 -21.39 6.83 -6.52
N ASP A 193 -20.49 6.52 -7.46
CA ASP A 193 -19.47 7.45 -7.92
C ASP A 193 -19.94 8.24 -9.13
N ILE A 194 -20.44 9.41 -8.83
CA ILE A 194 -20.98 10.41 -9.76
C ILE A 194 -19.98 10.75 -10.86
N ASP A 195 -18.69 10.78 -10.53
CA ASP A 195 -17.64 11.14 -11.47
C ASP A 195 -17.60 10.19 -12.67
N ILE A 196 -17.69 8.89 -12.41
CA ILE A 196 -17.69 7.84 -13.43
C ILE A 196 -18.98 7.91 -14.27
N SER A 197 -20.06 8.37 -13.67
CA SER A 197 -21.36 8.48 -14.33
C SER A 197 -21.47 9.71 -15.24
N LEU A 198 -20.91 10.84 -14.82
CA LEU A 198 -21.00 12.11 -15.55
C LEU A 198 -20.00 12.17 -16.70
N ILE A 199 -18.78 11.68 -16.52
CA ILE A 199 -17.70 11.83 -17.51
C ILE A 199 -18.05 11.20 -18.86
N PRO A 200 -18.64 9.98 -18.97
CA PRO A 200 -19.08 9.43 -20.26
C PRO A 200 -20.15 10.27 -20.94
N GLU A 201 -20.94 11.04 -20.20
CA GLU A 201 -21.97 11.91 -20.78
C GLU A 201 -21.39 13.20 -21.39
N VAL A 202 -20.19 13.58 -20.94
CA VAL A 202 -19.49 14.78 -21.38
C VAL A 202 -18.46 14.47 -22.48
N TYR A 203 -17.88 13.27 -22.49
CA TYR A 203 -16.85 12.85 -23.44
C TYR A 203 -17.33 11.70 -24.31
N ASN A 204 -17.46 11.90 -25.62
CA ASN A 204 -17.94 10.90 -26.57
C ASN A 204 -16.99 9.69 -26.76
N ASN A 205 -15.74 9.80 -26.33
CA ASN A 205 -14.74 8.75 -26.44
C ASN A 205 -14.58 7.92 -25.16
N ILE A 206 -15.45 8.12 -24.17
CA ILE A 206 -15.49 7.35 -22.94
C ILE A 206 -16.81 6.60 -22.88
N GLU A 207 -16.74 5.31 -22.66
CA GLU A 207 -17.89 4.42 -22.55
C GLU A 207 -17.88 3.71 -21.20
N LEU A 208 -19.03 3.70 -20.53
CA LEU A 208 -19.26 2.92 -19.32
C LEU A 208 -19.95 1.60 -19.69
N GLU A 209 -19.28 0.48 -19.49
CA GLU A 209 -19.85 -0.84 -19.69
C GLU A 209 -20.28 -1.49 -18.38
N LEU A 210 -21.46 -2.06 -18.37
CA LEU A 210 -22.01 -2.84 -17.27
C LEU A 210 -22.39 -4.22 -17.80
N LEU A 211 -21.70 -5.27 -17.35
CA LEU A 211 -22.08 -6.64 -17.64
C LEU A 211 -22.98 -7.15 -16.50
N THR A 212 -24.21 -7.51 -16.84
CA THR A 212 -25.18 -8.02 -15.85
C THR A 212 -25.48 -9.50 -16.06
N ASP A 213 -25.93 -10.15 -15.01
CA ASP A 213 -26.53 -11.50 -15.09
C ASP A 213 -27.98 -11.42 -15.58
N GLU A 214 -28.64 -12.58 -15.74
CA GLU A 214 -30.02 -12.69 -16.19
C GLU A 214 -31.04 -11.97 -15.27
N ARG A 215 -30.64 -11.61 -14.05
CA ARG A 215 -31.46 -10.87 -13.08
C ARG A 215 -31.09 -9.38 -13.02
N GLY A 216 -30.27 -8.89 -13.96
CA GLY A 216 -29.82 -7.50 -14.02
C GLY A 216 -28.80 -7.12 -12.92
N ARG A 217 -28.16 -8.08 -12.26
CA ARG A 217 -27.13 -7.80 -11.26
C ARG A 217 -25.77 -7.70 -11.93
N PRO A 218 -24.94 -6.70 -11.58
CA PRO A 218 -23.61 -6.56 -12.15
C PRO A 218 -22.75 -7.81 -11.89
N LYS A 219 -22.07 -8.29 -12.92
CA LYS A 219 -21.07 -9.35 -12.81
C LYS A 219 -19.80 -8.79 -12.19
N SER A 220 -18.93 -9.66 -11.70
CA SER A 220 -17.62 -9.26 -11.16
C SER A 220 -16.68 -8.76 -12.27
N ASN A 221 -15.70 -7.93 -11.90
CA ASN A 221 -14.62 -7.51 -12.81
C ASN A 221 -13.91 -8.71 -13.46
N PHE A 222 -13.80 -9.81 -12.72
CA PHE A 222 -13.20 -11.04 -13.24
C PHE A 222 -14.04 -11.66 -14.35
N GLU A 223 -15.35 -11.81 -14.15
CA GLU A 223 -16.28 -12.38 -15.14
C GLU A 223 -16.38 -11.47 -16.39
N TYR A 224 -16.29 -10.15 -16.19
CA TYR A 224 -16.23 -9.20 -17.31
C TYR A 224 -14.96 -9.37 -18.14
N LEU A 225 -13.78 -9.33 -17.49
CA LEU A 225 -12.51 -9.46 -18.18
C LEU A 225 -12.41 -10.82 -18.91
N LYS A 226 -12.90 -11.89 -18.28
CA LYS A 226 -13.00 -13.20 -18.91
C LYS A 226 -13.85 -13.17 -20.18
N ALA A 227 -15.04 -12.59 -20.13
CA ALA A 227 -15.94 -12.49 -21.29
C ALA A 227 -15.27 -11.70 -22.45
N ARG A 228 -14.51 -10.65 -22.14
CA ARG A 228 -13.77 -9.88 -23.14
C ARG A 228 -12.63 -10.70 -23.79
N VAL A 229 -11.90 -11.48 -23.00
CA VAL A 229 -10.85 -12.38 -23.54
C VAL A 229 -11.45 -13.42 -24.47
N GLU A 230 -12.64 -13.95 -24.16
CA GLU A 230 -13.39 -14.89 -25.01
C GLU A 230 -13.79 -14.27 -26.36
N GLN A 231 -14.12 -12.99 -26.40
CA GLN A 231 -14.41 -12.24 -27.63
C GLN A 231 -13.18 -11.99 -28.50
N LYS A 232 -11.97 -12.35 -28.01
CA LYS A 232 -10.68 -12.16 -28.70
C LYS A 232 -10.36 -10.71 -29.05
N GLU A 233 -11.02 -9.76 -28.44
CA GLU A 233 -10.67 -8.34 -28.58
C GLU A 233 -9.36 -8.06 -27.87
N LYS A 234 -8.45 -7.32 -28.52
CA LYS A 234 -7.16 -6.93 -27.94
C LYS A 234 -7.13 -5.42 -27.73
N LEU A 235 -6.57 -5.00 -26.61
CA LEU A 235 -6.49 -3.62 -26.16
C LEU A 235 -5.04 -3.10 -26.19
N ASP A 236 -4.92 -1.80 -26.41
CA ASP A 236 -3.63 -1.12 -26.37
C ASP A 236 -3.18 -0.89 -24.93
N LYS A 237 -4.12 -0.49 -24.06
CA LYS A 237 -3.80 -0.16 -22.66
C LYS A 237 -4.84 -0.76 -21.71
N ILE A 238 -4.37 -1.23 -20.56
CA ILE A 238 -5.25 -1.73 -19.49
C ILE A 238 -4.76 -1.18 -18.16
N LEU A 239 -5.66 -0.53 -17.41
CA LEU A 239 -5.44 -0.16 -16.02
C LEU A 239 -6.22 -1.12 -15.12
N LEU A 240 -5.51 -1.85 -14.29
CA LEU A 240 -6.06 -2.72 -13.28
C LEU A 240 -5.76 -2.14 -11.89
N ALA A 241 -6.75 -1.47 -11.31
CA ALA A 241 -6.66 -0.84 -10.00
C ALA A 241 -7.77 -1.38 -9.07
N PRO A 242 -7.72 -2.68 -8.70
CA PRO A 242 -8.76 -3.28 -7.88
C PRO A 242 -8.76 -2.69 -6.47
N SER A 243 -9.93 -2.58 -5.86
CA SER A 243 -10.03 -2.18 -4.46
C SER A 243 -9.20 -3.10 -3.56
N LEU A 244 -8.39 -2.52 -2.69
CA LEU A 244 -7.56 -3.26 -1.73
C LEU A 244 -8.38 -3.95 -0.63
N THR A 245 -9.66 -3.60 -0.51
CA THR A 245 -10.60 -4.17 0.46
C THR A 245 -11.40 -5.33 -0.09
N PHE A 246 -11.20 -5.69 -1.36
CA PHE A 246 -11.92 -6.81 -1.93
C PHE A 246 -11.46 -8.11 -1.27
N GLU A 247 -12.19 -8.52 -0.28
CA GLU A 247 -12.07 -9.86 0.30
C GLU A 247 -12.94 -10.81 -0.54
N TYR A 248 -12.35 -11.35 -1.60
CA TYR A 248 -12.94 -12.50 -2.25
C TYR A 248 -12.89 -13.69 -1.28
N SER A 249 -13.98 -14.39 -1.18
CA SER A 249 -14.01 -15.61 -0.39
C SER A 249 -13.08 -16.67 -1.02
N LYS A 250 -12.61 -17.63 -0.23
CA LYS A 250 -11.83 -18.78 -0.77
C LYS A 250 -12.59 -19.52 -1.89
N ASN A 251 -13.93 -19.53 -1.79
CA ASN A 251 -14.78 -20.14 -2.80
C ASN A 251 -14.74 -19.38 -4.13
N ASP A 252 -14.61 -18.04 -4.10
CA ASP A 252 -14.49 -17.24 -5.31
C ASP A 252 -13.13 -17.47 -5.99
N GLU A 253 -12.04 -17.55 -5.24
CA GLU A 253 -10.72 -17.88 -5.79
C GLU A 253 -10.71 -19.25 -6.48
N GLU A 254 -11.35 -20.25 -5.89
CA GLU A 254 -11.46 -21.59 -6.46
C GLU A 254 -12.35 -21.58 -7.72
N LYS A 255 -13.51 -20.91 -7.64
CA LYS A 255 -14.41 -20.72 -8.78
C LYS A 255 -13.66 -20.11 -9.96
N TYR A 256 -12.92 -19.02 -9.75
CA TYR A 256 -12.25 -18.32 -10.83
C TYR A 256 -11.03 -19.09 -11.38
N ARG A 257 -10.31 -19.83 -10.55
CA ARG A 257 -9.26 -20.75 -11.03
C ARG A 257 -9.84 -21.81 -11.96
N ASN A 258 -10.94 -22.46 -11.54
CA ASN A 258 -11.61 -23.48 -12.35
C ASN A 258 -12.14 -22.91 -13.68
N MET A 259 -12.65 -21.67 -13.67
CA MET A 259 -13.06 -20.98 -14.90
C MET A 259 -11.89 -20.78 -15.86
N ILE A 260 -10.74 -20.28 -15.39
CA ILE A 260 -9.55 -20.09 -16.25
C ILE A 260 -9.05 -21.42 -16.77
N GLN A 261 -8.99 -22.44 -15.94
CA GLN A 261 -8.52 -23.75 -16.34
C GLN A 261 -9.37 -24.35 -17.48
N ASN A 262 -10.68 -24.31 -17.32
CA ASN A 262 -11.62 -24.91 -18.28
C ASN A 262 -11.69 -24.13 -19.59
N ASP A 263 -11.68 -22.80 -19.52
CA ASP A 263 -11.95 -21.95 -20.66
C ASP A 263 -10.69 -21.62 -21.48
N PHE A 264 -9.51 -21.59 -20.82
CA PHE A 264 -8.25 -21.24 -21.48
C PHE A 264 -7.24 -22.39 -21.54
N ASN A 265 -7.62 -23.59 -21.10
CA ASN A 265 -6.77 -24.80 -21.11
C ASN A 265 -5.40 -24.57 -20.44
N PHE A 266 -5.37 -23.77 -19.37
CA PHE A 266 -4.17 -23.51 -18.60
C PHE A 266 -3.75 -24.74 -17.78
N GLN A 267 -2.44 -24.95 -17.64
CA GLN A 267 -1.90 -26.06 -16.85
C GLN A 267 -2.26 -25.88 -15.36
N ASN A 268 -2.82 -26.92 -14.76
CA ASN A 268 -3.19 -26.95 -13.34
C ASN A 268 -2.10 -26.47 -12.39
N GLU A 269 -0.85 -26.87 -12.67
CA GLU A 269 0.31 -26.55 -11.84
C GLU A 269 0.57 -25.04 -11.73
N ILE A 270 0.22 -24.25 -12.78
CA ILE A 270 0.37 -22.79 -12.79
C ILE A 270 -0.71 -22.15 -11.92
N LEU A 271 -1.94 -22.65 -12.01
CA LEU A 271 -3.09 -22.08 -11.35
C LEU A 271 -3.25 -22.55 -9.89
N GLU A 272 -2.63 -23.67 -9.53
CA GLU A 272 -2.73 -24.23 -8.18
C GLU A 272 -2.28 -23.19 -7.13
N LYS A 273 -3.16 -22.88 -6.19
CA LYS A 273 -2.94 -21.89 -5.11
C LYS A 273 -2.72 -20.44 -5.56
N THR A 274 -2.78 -20.14 -6.85
CA THR A 274 -2.63 -18.77 -7.36
C THR A 274 -3.69 -17.85 -6.75
N SER A 275 -3.26 -16.70 -6.23
CA SER A 275 -4.15 -15.69 -5.69
C SER A 275 -4.93 -14.95 -6.80
N LEU A 276 -6.03 -14.36 -6.42
CA LEU A 276 -6.94 -13.70 -7.34
C LEU A 276 -6.28 -12.54 -8.09
N GLU A 277 -5.40 -11.77 -7.45
CA GLU A 277 -4.66 -10.67 -8.08
C GLU A 277 -3.85 -11.17 -9.30
N TRP A 278 -3.20 -12.33 -9.16
CA TRP A 278 -2.46 -12.92 -10.28
C TRP A 278 -3.37 -13.52 -11.35
N LEU A 279 -4.56 -14.02 -10.98
CA LEU A 279 -5.54 -14.47 -11.97
C LEU A 279 -6.06 -13.28 -12.81
N PHE A 280 -6.29 -12.12 -12.20
CA PHE A 280 -6.62 -10.89 -12.92
C PHE A 280 -5.48 -10.47 -13.86
N ASN A 281 -4.24 -10.50 -13.39
CA ASN A 281 -3.08 -10.18 -14.21
C ASN A 281 -2.95 -11.13 -15.40
N LEU A 282 -3.27 -12.43 -15.21
CA LEU A 282 -3.26 -13.41 -16.29
C LEU A 282 -4.30 -13.11 -17.38
N LEU A 283 -5.52 -12.77 -16.99
CA LEU A 283 -6.54 -12.36 -17.96
C LEU A 283 -6.14 -11.04 -18.65
N THR A 284 -5.56 -10.12 -17.91
CA THR A 284 -5.08 -8.83 -18.43
C THR A 284 -4.03 -9.03 -19.53
N ILE A 285 -3.00 -9.84 -19.30
CA ILE A 285 -1.96 -10.07 -20.33
C ILE A 285 -2.50 -10.79 -21.56
N ASN A 286 -3.50 -11.68 -21.37
CA ASN A 286 -4.16 -12.35 -22.48
C ASN A 286 -5.06 -11.42 -23.31
N HIS A 287 -5.51 -10.30 -22.73
CA HIS A 287 -6.33 -9.32 -23.44
C HIS A 287 -5.50 -8.18 -24.06
N LEU A 288 -4.23 -8.10 -23.73
CA LEU A 288 -3.31 -7.08 -24.21
C LEU A 288 -2.81 -7.39 -25.62
N LYS A 289 -2.72 -6.37 -26.51
CA LYS A 289 -2.02 -6.46 -27.79
C LYS A 289 -0.54 -6.78 -27.57
N ASP A 290 0.18 -7.18 -28.61
CA ASP A 290 1.59 -7.54 -28.51
C ASP A 290 2.50 -6.34 -28.21
N ASP A 291 2.12 -5.15 -28.69
CA ASP A 291 2.74 -3.86 -28.40
C ASP A 291 2.00 -3.05 -27.31
N GLY A 292 1.01 -3.68 -26.67
CA GLY A 292 0.21 -3.09 -25.63
C GLY A 292 0.94 -3.00 -24.29
N ARG A 293 0.41 -2.17 -23.38
CA ARG A 293 0.95 -2.00 -22.02
C ARG A 293 -0.18 -1.99 -21.00
N ALA A 294 0.03 -2.71 -19.88
CA ALA A 294 -0.91 -2.71 -18.77
C ALA A 294 -0.23 -2.30 -17.46
N LEU A 295 -1.00 -1.70 -16.58
CA LEU A 295 -0.58 -1.32 -15.24
C LEU A 295 -1.47 -1.98 -14.20
N SER A 296 -0.86 -2.69 -13.26
CA SER A 296 -1.55 -3.30 -12.12
C SER A 296 -1.05 -2.72 -10.81
N VAL A 297 -1.98 -2.29 -9.96
CA VAL A 297 -1.69 -1.84 -8.60
C VAL A 297 -1.88 -3.03 -7.67
N VAL A 298 -0.83 -3.42 -6.96
CA VAL A 298 -0.84 -4.63 -6.11
C VAL A 298 -0.33 -4.35 -4.70
N LYS A 299 -0.72 -5.19 -3.75
CA LYS A 299 -0.11 -5.22 -2.41
C LYS A 299 1.29 -5.83 -2.52
N ILE A 300 2.24 -5.29 -1.78
CA ILE A 300 3.65 -5.74 -1.84
C ILE A 300 3.81 -7.24 -1.60
N ASN A 301 3.01 -7.83 -0.68
CA ASN A 301 3.08 -9.26 -0.38
C ASN A 301 2.69 -10.17 -1.56
N THR A 302 1.98 -9.66 -2.56
CA THR A 302 1.65 -10.39 -3.80
C THR A 302 2.91 -10.75 -4.59
N LEU A 303 3.96 -9.94 -4.48
CA LEU A 303 5.21 -10.08 -5.23
C LEU A 303 6.09 -11.25 -4.74
N SER A 304 6.02 -11.59 -3.44
CA SER A 304 6.89 -12.61 -2.83
C SER A 304 6.14 -13.80 -2.23
N ASN A 305 4.80 -13.77 -2.17
CA ASN A 305 4.01 -14.84 -1.56
C ASN A 305 4.32 -16.21 -2.21
N PRO A 306 4.75 -17.23 -1.43
CA PRO A 306 5.11 -18.55 -1.97
C PRO A 306 3.99 -19.25 -2.76
N LYS A 307 2.72 -18.96 -2.43
CA LYS A 307 1.56 -19.51 -3.16
C LYS A 307 1.56 -19.11 -4.64
N ASN A 308 2.10 -17.94 -4.95
CA ASN A 308 2.13 -17.38 -6.30
C ASN A 308 3.42 -17.70 -7.08
N LYS A 309 4.28 -18.60 -6.58
CA LYS A 309 5.55 -18.93 -7.24
C LYS A 309 5.37 -19.35 -8.69
N ASN A 310 4.46 -20.29 -8.95
CA ASN A 310 4.29 -20.88 -10.29
C ASN A 310 3.75 -19.86 -11.31
N ILE A 311 2.81 -19.00 -10.89
CA ILE A 311 2.29 -17.96 -11.78
C ILE A 311 3.33 -16.86 -12.00
N ARG A 312 4.12 -16.46 -10.99
CA ARG A 312 5.24 -15.52 -11.19
C ARG A 312 6.27 -16.11 -12.17
N LYS A 313 6.64 -17.39 -12.00
CA LYS A 313 7.49 -18.09 -12.94
C LYS A 313 6.96 -17.97 -14.37
N TYR A 314 5.67 -18.26 -14.58
CA TYR A 314 5.04 -18.15 -15.90
C TYR A 314 5.17 -16.73 -16.48
N PHE A 315 4.90 -15.69 -15.70
CA PHE A 315 5.00 -14.31 -16.17
C PHE A 315 6.43 -13.88 -16.51
N ILE A 316 7.39 -14.30 -15.69
CA ILE A 316 8.83 -13.98 -15.87
C ILE A 316 9.37 -14.69 -17.12
N GLU A 317 9.17 -16.00 -17.22
CA GLU A 317 9.71 -16.81 -18.31
C GLU A 317 9.12 -16.45 -19.69
N ASN A 318 7.88 -15.94 -19.72
CA ASN A 318 7.26 -15.45 -20.95
C ASN A 318 7.54 -13.95 -21.23
N GLY A 319 8.34 -13.29 -20.40
CA GLY A 319 8.70 -11.88 -20.59
C GLY A 319 7.51 -10.93 -20.53
N TYR A 320 6.56 -11.17 -19.62
CA TYR A 320 5.35 -10.36 -19.49
C TYR A 320 5.49 -9.18 -18.52
N ILE A 321 6.54 -9.16 -17.72
CA ILE A 321 6.78 -8.09 -16.74
C ILE A 321 7.87 -7.17 -17.27
N GLU A 322 7.54 -5.89 -17.43
CA GLU A 322 8.47 -4.84 -17.86
C GLU A 322 9.19 -4.23 -16.65
N SER A 323 8.43 -3.80 -15.67
CA SER A 323 8.98 -3.16 -14.48
C SER A 323 8.09 -3.31 -13.26
N ILE A 324 8.71 -3.16 -12.08
CA ILE A 324 8.03 -3.16 -10.78
C ILE A 324 8.54 -1.97 -9.98
N ILE A 325 7.60 -1.17 -9.47
CA ILE A 325 7.88 0.07 -8.74
C ILE A 325 7.28 -0.04 -7.36
N LEU A 326 8.11 0.04 -6.31
CA LEU A 326 7.66 0.11 -4.92
C LEU A 326 7.24 1.54 -4.60
N LEU A 327 6.03 1.74 -4.13
CA LEU A 327 5.50 3.05 -3.73
C LEU A 327 5.83 3.40 -2.28
N PRO A 328 5.79 4.69 -1.90
CA PRO A 328 5.96 5.12 -0.52
C PRO A 328 4.95 4.47 0.43
N GLU A 329 5.42 4.01 1.59
CA GLU A 329 4.52 3.54 2.65
C GLU A 329 3.55 4.63 3.10
N ASN A 330 2.33 4.24 3.46
CA ASN A 330 1.28 5.18 3.90
C ASN A 330 0.96 6.28 2.86
N ILE A 331 1.12 5.99 1.57
CA ILE A 331 0.73 6.91 0.50
C ILE A 331 -0.80 6.97 0.36
N LEU A 332 -1.47 5.87 0.69
CA LEU A 332 -2.93 5.83 0.71
C LEU A 332 -3.47 6.50 1.98
N ILE A 333 -4.50 7.30 1.81
CA ILE A 333 -5.18 7.95 2.93
C ILE A 333 -5.92 6.89 3.76
N GLY A 334 -5.66 6.87 5.07
CA GLY A 334 -6.33 5.96 6.01
C GLY A 334 -5.91 4.49 5.91
N SER A 335 -4.89 4.15 5.12
CA SER A 335 -4.38 2.80 5.00
C SER A 335 -2.87 2.72 5.19
N SER A 336 -2.43 1.71 5.94
CA SER A 336 -1.01 1.36 6.10
C SER A 336 -0.55 0.28 5.12
N VAL A 337 -1.37 -0.06 4.13
CA VAL A 337 -1.01 -1.05 3.12
C VAL A 337 0.09 -0.49 2.20
N SER A 338 1.20 -1.21 2.07
CA SER A 338 2.25 -0.89 1.12
C SER A 338 1.91 -1.44 -0.26
N LEU A 339 2.08 -0.60 -1.26
CA LEU A 339 1.73 -0.87 -2.65
C LEU A 339 2.94 -0.94 -3.55
N ALA A 340 2.80 -1.74 -4.60
CA ALA A 340 3.69 -1.74 -5.74
C ALA A 340 2.87 -1.62 -7.04
N LEU A 341 3.52 -1.12 -8.07
CA LEU A 341 3.00 -1.06 -9.42
C LEU A 341 3.74 -2.09 -10.28
N ILE A 342 2.99 -2.92 -10.99
CA ILE A 342 3.54 -3.82 -12.00
C ILE A 342 3.17 -3.28 -13.36
N VAL A 343 4.16 -2.98 -14.19
CA VAL A 343 3.96 -2.65 -15.60
C VAL A 343 4.14 -3.91 -16.42
N PHE A 344 3.12 -4.26 -17.17
CA PHE A 344 3.12 -5.41 -18.07
C PHE A 344 3.25 -4.95 -19.52
N SER A 345 4.07 -5.65 -20.25
CA SER A 345 4.18 -5.64 -21.71
C SER A 345 4.70 -7.01 -22.17
N LYS A 346 4.87 -7.22 -23.47
CA LYS A 346 5.32 -8.53 -23.97
C LYS A 346 6.73 -8.47 -24.53
N GLY A 347 7.45 -9.57 -24.43
CA GLY A 347 8.78 -9.72 -25.02
C GLY A 347 9.94 -9.16 -24.19
N ASN A 348 9.72 -8.91 -22.90
CA ASN A 348 10.77 -8.42 -22.01
C ASN A 348 11.82 -9.49 -21.73
N LYS A 349 13.09 -9.14 -21.82
CA LYS A 349 14.23 -10.01 -21.47
C LYS A 349 14.78 -9.74 -20.08
N LYS A 350 14.42 -8.62 -19.50
CA LYS A 350 14.80 -8.18 -18.14
C LYS A 350 13.61 -7.50 -17.49
N ILE A 351 13.61 -7.47 -16.17
CA ILE A 351 12.63 -6.75 -15.35
C ILE A 351 13.36 -5.59 -14.66
N ARG A 352 12.82 -4.38 -14.78
CA ARG A 352 13.33 -3.21 -14.07
C ARG A 352 12.64 -3.05 -12.73
N PHE A 353 13.41 -3.00 -11.65
CA PHE A 353 12.95 -2.73 -10.29
C PHE A 353 13.31 -1.31 -9.90
N VAL A 354 12.37 -0.59 -9.27
CA VAL A 354 12.59 0.76 -8.75
C VAL A 354 12.02 0.88 -7.34
N ASP A 355 12.86 1.19 -6.38
CA ASP A 355 12.44 1.55 -5.02
C ASP A 355 12.10 3.05 -4.96
N ALA A 356 10.82 3.37 -5.12
CA ALA A 356 10.32 4.72 -5.00
C ALA A 356 9.79 5.05 -3.59
N SER A 357 10.09 4.22 -2.59
CA SER A 357 9.57 4.38 -1.21
C SER A 357 9.91 5.73 -0.56
N ASN A 358 10.95 6.39 -1.02
CA ASN A 358 11.40 7.69 -0.55
C ASN A 358 11.08 8.86 -1.49
N PHE A 359 10.42 8.62 -2.62
CA PHE A 359 10.06 9.68 -3.58
C PHE A 359 8.66 10.22 -3.27
N TYR A 360 8.56 11.10 -2.30
CA TYR A 360 7.31 11.76 -1.93
C TYR A 360 7.55 13.13 -1.31
N THR A 361 6.54 13.98 -1.37
CA THR A 361 6.47 15.23 -0.61
C THR A 361 5.52 15.04 0.57
N LYS A 362 5.85 15.63 1.74
CA LYS A 362 4.96 15.65 2.91
C LYS A 362 4.14 16.92 2.89
N GLU A 363 2.83 16.79 2.92
CA GLU A 363 1.90 17.89 3.01
C GLU A 363 1.13 17.85 4.34
N ARG A 364 0.88 19.03 4.94
CA ARG A 364 0.05 19.13 6.14
C ARG A 364 -1.43 19.03 5.75
N ARG A 365 -2.18 18.23 6.48
CA ARG A 365 -3.63 18.15 6.32
C ARG A 365 -4.33 19.39 6.90
N LYS A 366 -5.54 19.64 6.41
CA LYS A 366 -6.39 20.72 6.94
C LYS A 366 -6.70 20.47 8.41
N LYS A 367 -6.81 21.56 9.19
CA LYS A 367 -7.15 21.51 10.62
C LYS A 367 -8.54 20.89 10.80
N GLY A 368 -8.64 19.82 11.57
CA GLY A 368 -9.90 19.08 11.78
C GLY A 368 -9.90 17.65 11.21
N ASP A 369 -8.95 17.30 10.36
CA ASP A 369 -8.77 15.94 9.90
C ASP A 369 -8.31 15.04 11.07
N ARG A 370 -9.10 13.98 11.37
CA ARG A 370 -8.85 13.03 12.48
C ARG A 370 -7.72 12.04 12.18
N LEU A 371 -7.24 12.03 10.94
CA LEU A 371 -6.13 11.16 10.50
C LEU A 371 -4.78 11.78 10.84
N ASN A 372 -3.68 11.11 10.45
CA ASN A 372 -2.33 11.64 10.63
C ASN A 372 -2.21 13.10 10.13
N PRO A 373 -1.51 13.97 10.86
CA PRO A 373 -1.43 15.40 10.51
C PRO A 373 -0.71 15.70 9.20
N THR A 374 -0.07 14.70 8.61
CA THR A 374 0.64 14.80 7.32
C THR A 374 0.20 13.69 6.39
N LYS A 375 0.08 14.00 5.11
CA LYS A 375 -0.10 13.02 4.01
C LYS A 375 1.16 13.00 3.12
N LYS A 376 1.41 11.88 2.46
CA LYS A 376 2.42 11.76 1.41
C LYS A 376 1.74 11.95 0.05
N ILE A 377 2.37 12.71 -0.82
CA ILE A 377 1.88 12.97 -2.19
C ILE A 377 3.02 12.76 -3.18
N LEU A 378 2.69 12.48 -4.42
CA LEU A 378 3.66 12.46 -5.53
C LEU A 378 3.52 13.72 -6.36
N GLU A 379 4.42 14.67 -6.13
CA GLU A 379 4.55 15.84 -6.99
C GLU A 379 5.28 15.50 -8.30
N GLU A 380 5.27 16.43 -9.24
CA GLU A 380 5.90 16.26 -10.54
C GLU A 380 7.39 15.89 -10.45
N ASN A 381 8.10 16.48 -9.50
CA ASN A 381 9.52 16.16 -9.27
C ASN A 381 9.70 14.70 -8.81
N ASN A 382 8.86 14.22 -7.90
CA ASN A 382 8.90 12.83 -7.44
C ASN A 382 8.65 11.85 -8.60
N ILE A 383 7.65 12.15 -9.44
CA ILE A 383 7.34 11.35 -10.62
C ILE A 383 8.50 11.36 -11.62
N ARG A 384 9.12 12.53 -11.86
CA ARG A 384 10.28 12.65 -12.74
C ARG A 384 11.45 11.82 -12.24
N ASP A 385 11.71 11.82 -10.93
CA ASP A 385 12.77 11.01 -10.32
C ASP A 385 12.48 9.51 -10.49
N ILE A 386 11.24 9.05 -10.29
CA ILE A 386 10.84 7.67 -10.56
C ILE A 386 11.17 7.31 -12.01
N PHE A 387 10.78 8.14 -12.98
CA PHE A 387 11.03 7.89 -14.41
C PHE A 387 12.51 7.96 -14.78
N LYS A 388 13.31 8.77 -14.11
CA LYS A 388 14.77 8.79 -14.29
C LYS A 388 15.37 7.42 -14.00
N PHE A 389 14.98 6.78 -12.90
CA PHE A 389 15.46 5.46 -12.52
C PHE A 389 14.81 4.33 -13.33
N LEU A 390 13.56 4.50 -13.72
CA LEU A 390 12.85 3.53 -14.54
C LEU A 390 13.47 3.40 -15.95
N ASN A 391 13.85 4.53 -16.55
CA ASN A 391 14.39 4.61 -17.89
C ASN A 391 15.93 4.53 -17.96
N SER A 392 16.60 4.37 -16.82
CA SER A 392 18.06 4.20 -16.77
C SER A 392 18.44 2.75 -17.05
N ASP A 393 19.48 2.53 -17.84
CA ASP A 393 20.10 1.21 -17.98
C ASP A 393 21.04 0.87 -16.83
N ASP A 394 21.47 1.88 -16.05
CA ASP A 394 22.40 1.71 -14.95
C ASP A 394 21.70 1.17 -13.70
N ASN A 395 22.37 0.26 -13.03
CA ASN A 395 21.96 -0.22 -11.71
C ASN A 395 22.45 0.74 -10.62
N SER A 396 21.64 0.90 -9.59
CA SER A 396 21.90 1.78 -8.44
C SER A 396 21.36 1.16 -7.15
N GLU A 397 21.57 1.82 -6.02
CA GLU A 397 21.04 1.37 -4.72
C GLU A 397 19.49 1.39 -4.65
N ILE A 398 18.83 2.07 -5.57
CA ILE A 398 17.36 2.20 -5.60
C ILE A 398 16.75 1.66 -6.89
N SER A 399 17.54 1.18 -7.82
CA SER A 399 17.01 0.57 -9.04
C SER A 399 17.97 -0.42 -9.69
N ILE A 400 17.43 -1.54 -10.17
CA ILE A 400 18.20 -2.60 -10.82
C ILE A 400 17.41 -3.23 -11.96
N SER A 401 18.12 -3.64 -13.02
CA SER A 401 17.57 -4.51 -14.07
C SER A 401 18.10 -5.92 -13.90
N LYS A 402 17.19 -6.91 -13.84
CA LYS A 402 17.54 -8.34 -13.76
C LYS A 402 17.08 -9.10 -14.98
N GLY A 403 17.95 -9.95 -15.52
CA GLY A 403 17.61 -10.90 -16.56
C GLY A 403 16.68 -12.00 -16.05
N ILE A 404 15.93 -12.63 -16.96
CA ILE A 404 14.94 -13.67 -16.60
C ILE A 404 15.63 -14.84 -15.88
N GLU A 405 16.83 -15.21 -16.28
CA GLU A 405 17.62 -16.30 -15.71
C GLU A 405 18.01 -16.09 -14.24
N GLU A 406 18.14 -14.85 -13.80
CA GLU A 406 18.51 -14.52 -12.41
C GLU A 406 17.40 -14.86 -11.39
N PHE A 407 16.17 -15.12 -11.88
CA PHE A 407 15.05 -15.48 -11.01
C PHE A 407 14.96 -16.97 -10.68
N PHE A 408 15.72 -17.83 -11.35
CA PHE A 408 15.65 -19.28 -11.14
C PHE A 408 16.09 -19.69 -9.74
N GLU A 409 17.05 -18.97 -9.16
CA GLU A 409 17.62 -19.26 -7.84
C GLU A 409 16.89 -18.56 -6.68
N ASN A 410 16.04 -17.56 -6.96
CA ASN A 410 15.35 -16.79 -5.92
C ASN A 410 13.85 -17.10 -5.79
N ASP A 411 13.41 -18.29 -6.19
CA ASP A 411 12.01 -18.72 -6.14
C ASP A 411 11.06 -17.81 -6.95
N TYR A 412 11.59 -17.18 -8.02
CA TYR A 412 10.84 -16.23 -8.84
C TYR A 412 10.22 -15.08 -8.00
N ASN A 413 10.99 -14.64 -7.01
CA ASN A 413 10.59 -13.57 -6.11
C ASN A 413 10.68 -12.21 -6.82
N LEU A 414 9.61 -11.43 -6.74
CA LEU A 414 9.48 -10.11 -7.37
C LEU A 414 9.48 -8.95 -6.33
N ASP A 415 9.77 -9.24 -5.06
CA ASP A 415 9.89 -8.18 -4.06
C ASP A 415 11.00 -7.20 -4.46
N VAL A 416 10.64 -5.90 -4.49
CA VAL A 416 11.54 -4.86 -5.00
C VAL A 416 12.79 -4.72 -4.14
N ILE A 417 12.62 -4.71 -2.82
CA ILE A 417 13.75 -4.55 -1.90
C ILE A 417 14.67 -5.77 -1.96
N GLU A 418 14.11 -6.98 -1.96
CA GLU A 418 14.90 -8.20 -2.03
C GLU A 418 15.67 -8.31 -3.36
N ASN A 419 15.17 -7.72 -4.43
CA ASN A 419 15.85 -7.73 -5.73
C ASN A 419 16.90 -6.62 -5.87
N ILE A 420 16.69 -5.45 -5.29
CA ILE A 420 17.63 -4.32 -5.34
C ILE A 420 18.79 -4.50 -4.34
N GLU A 421 18.49 -4.99 -3.14
CA GLU A 421 19.50 -5.16 -2.10
C GLU A 421 20.40 -6.37 -2.41
N VAL A 422 21.43 -6.13 -3.20
CA VAL A 422 22.50 -7.12 -3.39
C VAL A 422 23.35 -7.15 -2.11
N ILE A 423 23.32 -8.28 -1.41
CA ILE A 423 24.25 -8.55 -0.31
C ILE A 423 25.52 -9.10 -0.94
N PRO A 424 26.68 -8.46 -0.76
CA PRO A 424 27.93 -9.00 -1.29
C PRO A 424 28.21 -10.38 -0.67
N GLU A 425 28.62 -11.32 -1.50
CA GLU A 425 29.12 -12.58 -1.01
C GLU A 425 30.51 -12.37 -0.39
N PHE A 426 30.68 -12.85 0.83
CA PHE A 426 31.97 -12.83 1.50
C PHE A 426 32.65 -14.20 1.28
N GLU A 427 33.93 -14.22 0.96
CA GLU A 427 34.71 -15.45 0.72
C GLU A 427 34.56 -16.52 1.81
N ASN A 428 34.36 -16.11 3.07
CA ASN A 428 34.22 -17.01 4.22
C ASN A 428 32.79 -16.98 4.80
N SER A 429 31.78 -16.69 3.96
CA SER A 429 30.40 -16.64 4.41
C SER A 429 29.87 -18.03 4.78
N LYS A 430 29.17 -18.15 5.90
CA LYS A 430 28.51 -19.39 6.36
C LYS A 430 27.12 -19.07 6.88
N LYS A 431 26.15 -19.91 6.51
CA LYS A 431 24.81 -19.80 7.11
C LYS A 431 24.87 -20.11 8.60
N ILE A 432 24.08 -19.42 9.39
CA ILE A 432 23.96 -19.69 10.83
C ILE A 432 23.62 -21.16 11.08
N LYS A 433 22.77 -21.78 10.25
CA LYS A 433 22.47 -23.20 10.30
C LYS A 433 23.73 -24.08 10.19
N GLU A 434 24.64 -23.76 9.26
CA GLU A 434 25.90 -24.50 9.13
C GLU A 434 26.79 -24.33 10.35
N LEU A 435 26.73 -23.17 11.01
CA LEU A 435 27.48 -22.93 12.25
C LEU A 435 26.91 -23.73 13.42
N ILE A 436 25.59 -23.97 13.45
CA ILE A 436 24.93 -24.86 14.41
C ILE A 436 25.36 -26.32 14.15
N ASP A 437 25.28 -26.79 12.92
CA ASP A 437 25.67 -28.15 12.53
C ASP A 437 27.15 -28.45 12.90
N LYS A 438 28.03 -27.45 12.79
CA LYS A 438 29.46 -27.52 13.15
C LYS A 438 29.75 -27.26 14.64
N LYS A 439 28.71 -27.07 15.48
CA LYS A 439 28.80 -26.73 16.90
C LYS A 439 29.70 -25.50 17.17
N ILE A 440 29.68 -24.54 16.25
CA ILE A 440 30.27 -23.21 16.41
C ILE A 440 29.25 -22.32 17.13
N ILE A 441 27.99 -22.35 16.72
CA ILE A 441 26.85 -21.93 17.50
C ILE A 441 26.33 -23.16 18.23
N LYS A 442 26.20 -23.07 19.54
CA LYS A 442 25.78 -24.20 20.39
C LYS A 442 24.29 -24.45 20.27
N ASP A 443 23.51 -23.38 20.35
CA ASP A 443 22.08 -23.42 20.26
C ASP A 443 21.50 -22.03 19.95
N ILE A 444 20.28 -21.99 19.42
CA ILE A 444 19.44 -20.80 19.32
C ILE A 444 18.18 -21.04 20.12
N ILE A 445 18.08 -20.38 21.26
CA ILE A 445 16.97 -20.53 22.20
C ILE A 445 16.00 -19.36 22.00
N ARG A 446 14.70 -19.67 21.94
CA ARG A 446 13.67 -18.65 22.02
C ARG A 446 13.52 -18.20 23.47
N GLY A 447 13.43 -16.87 23.70
CA GLY A 447 13.12 -16.35 25.01
C GLY A 447 11.81 -16.87 25.61
N SER A 448 11.64 -16.69 26.90
CA SER A 448 10.52 -17.21 27.67
C SER A 448 9.18 -16.64 27.25
N GLN A 449 8.19 -17.50 27.14
CA GLN A 449 6.78 -17.13 26.89
C GLN A 449 5.98 -17.28 28.20
N ILE A 450 6.22 -16.37 29.13
CA ILE A 450 5.41 -16.25 30.35
C ILE A 450 4.13 -15.49 29.98
N SER A 451 2.95 -15.99 30.36
CA SER A 451 1.70 -15.26 30.15
C SER A 451 1.68 -13.97 30.99
N LEU A 452 0.87 -12.99 30.54
CA LEU A 452 0.76 -11.73 31.29
C LEU A 452 0.28 -11.92 32.72
N ASP A 453 -0.60 -12.87 32.96
CA ASP A 453 -1.12 -13.15 34.32
C ASP A 453 -0.05 -13.84 35.18
N GLU A 454 0.64 -14.83 34.64
CA GLU A 454 1.76 -15.47 35.33
C GLU A 454 2.90 -14.46 35.63
N LEU A 455 3.15 -13.53 34.70
CA LEU A 455 4.16 -12.50 34.89
C LEU A 455 3.77 -11.51 35.99
N LYS A 456 2.49 -11.12 36.09
CA LYS A 456 1.98 -10.29 37.19
C LYS A 456 2.20 -10.95 38.57
N ASP A 457 1.95 -12.24 38.66
CA ASP A 457 2.12 -13.00 39.91
C ASP A 457 3.59 -13.13 40.31
N LEU A 458 4.49 -13.25 39.31
CA LEU A 458 5.92 -13.38 39.51
C LEU A 458 6.61 -12.03 39.75
N ARG A 459 6.02 -10.91 39.34
CA ARG A 459 6.63 -9.59 39.45
C ARG A 459 6.91 -9.21 40.92
N SER A 460 8.08 -8.63 41.15
CA SER A 460 8.46 -8.00 42.41
C SER A 460 8.46 -6.49 42.26
N HIS A 461 7.98 -5.79 43.27
CA HIS A 461 8.10 -4.32 43.36
C HIS A 461 9.43 -3.88 43.99
N GLU A 462 10.17 -4.83 44.51
CA GLU A 462 11.51 -4.60 45.10
C GLU A 462 12.55 -5.23 44.19
N GLU A 463 13.75 -4.68 44.23
CA GLU A 463 14.89 -5.21 43.52
C GLU A 463 15.23 -6.62 44.04
N THR A 464 15.37 -7.56 43.13
CA THR A 464 15.72 -8.97 43.41
C THR A 464 16.88 -9.41 42.52
N PRO A 465 17.52 -10.56 42.80
CA PRO A 465 18.50 -11.14 41.88
C PRO A 465 17.92 -11.59 40.51
N TYR A 466 16.62 -11.65 40.35
CA TYR A 466 15.95 -12.22 39.20
C TYR A 466 15.36 -11.12 38.32
N ILE A 467 15.74 -11.09 37.05
CA ILE A 467 15.34 -10.05 36.08
C ILE A 467 14.59 -10.69 34.91
N TYR A 468 13.50 -10.05 34.49
CA TYR A 468 12.80 -10.35 33.25
C TYR A 468 13.18 -9.29 32.19
N LEU A 469 14.07 -9.67 31.27
CA LEU A 469 14.62 -8.76 30.27
C LEU A 469 13.63 -8.58 29.09
N THR A 470 13.30 -7.34 28.81
CA THR A 470 12.44 -6.93 27.69
C THR A 470 13.22 -6.09 26.68
N LEU A 471 12.63 -5.84 25.50
CA LEU A 471 13.27 -5.01 24.46
C LEU A 471 13.48 -3.55 24.89
N SER A 472 12.70 -3.04 25.85
CA SER A 472 12.88 -1.69 26.41
C SER A 472 14.18 -1.53 27.18
N ASN A 473 14.72 -2.62 27.73
CA ASN A 473 15.95 -2.61 28.50
C ASN A 473 17.23 -2.63 27.64
N ILE A 474 17.08 -2.72 26.29
CA ILE A 474 18.22 -2.73 25.38
C ILE A 474 18.33 -1.38 24.69
N ASN A 475 19.44 -0.69 24.90
CA ASN A 475 19.77 0.55 24.22
C ASN A 475 21.25 0.57 23.83
N ASP A 476 21.55 1.07 22.64
CA ASP A 476 22.92 1.27 22.12
C ASP A 476 23.83 0.03 22.23
N GLY A 477 23.28 -1.18 22.11
CA GLY A 477 24.04 -2.42 22.21
C GLY A 477 24.36 -2.86 23.63
N PHE A 478 23.77 -2.22 24.65
CA PHE A 478 23.91 -2.58 26.06
C PHE A 478 22.57 -2.93 26.73
N ILE A 479 22.66 -3.71 27.80
CA ILE A 479 21.54 -3.87 28.75
C ILE A 479 21.64 -2.73 29.76
N GLU A 480 20.58 -1.92 29.86
CA GLU A 480 20.52 -0.82 30.83
C GLU A 480 20.03 -1.32 32.20
N TYR A 481 20.94 -1.87 32.98
CA TYR A 481 20.60 -2.42 34.32
C TYR A 481 20.06 -1.39 35.30
N GLU A 482 20.45 -0.13 35.14
CA GLU A 482 20.02 0.98 36.00
C GLU A 482 18.53 1.34 35.80
N ASN A 483 17.95 0.98 34.67
CA ASN A 483 16.59 1.32 34.30
C ASN A 483 15.67 0.08 34.30
N ILE A 484 16.09 -1.02 34.93
CA ILE A 484 15.25 -2.23 35.00
C ILE A 484 14.24 -2.09 36.13
N GLU A 485 12.97 -2.19 35.78
CA GLU A 485 11.84 -2.21 36.72
C GLU A 485 11.17 -3.60 36.79
N ASP A 486 11.51 -4.51 35.88
CA ASP A 486 10.89 -5.83 35.76
C ASP A 486 11.68 -6.90 36.54
N TYR A 487 11.64 -6.79 37.88
CA TYR A 487 12.18 -7.81 38.78
C TYR A 487 11.16 -8.93 39.02
N LEU A 488 11.68 -10.16 39.23
CA LEU A 488 10.85 -11.32 39.55
C LEU A 488 11.13 -11.78 40.99
N LYS A 489 10.11 -12.24 41.70
CA LYS A 489 10.24 -12.86 43.05
C LYS A 489 11.10 -14.12 43.01
N LYS A 490 10.99 -14.87 41.92
CA LYS A 490 11.76 -16.12 41.66
C LYS A 490 11.69 -16.46 40.17
N ILE A 491 12.58 -17.31 39.71
CA ILE A 491 12.48 -17.96 38.41
C ILE A 491 11.86 -19.35 38.61
N PRO A 492 10.67 -19.65 38.02
CA PRO A 492 10.09 -21.00 38.09
C PRO A 492 11.02 -22.03 37.44
N GLU A 493 11.11 -23.23 37.98
CA GLU A 493 11.98 -24.31 37.46
C GLU A 493 11.76 -24.56 35.96
N LYS A 494 10.51 -24.56 35.49
CA LYS A 494 10.14 -24.71 34.07
C LYS A 494 10.74 -23.59 33.17
N GLN A 495 11.09 -22.46 33.76
CA GLN A 495 11.62 -21.30 33.04
C GLN A 495 13.16 -21.19 33.12
N GLU A 496 13.82 -22.01 33.95
CA GLU A 496 15.29 -21.95 34.13
C GLU A 496 16.08 -22.17 32.82
N LYS A 497 15.54 -22.99 31.91
CA LYS A 497 16.12 -23.23 30.59
C LYS A 497 16.20 -21.99 29.71
N PHE A 498 15.46 -20.93 30.04
CA PHE A 498 15.47 -19.65 29.31
C PHE A 498 16.36 -18.59 29.99
N CYS A 499 17.09 -18.99 31.04
CA CYS A 499 18.08 -18.10 31.64
C CYS A 499 19.21 -17.82 30.66
N ILE A 500 19.53 -16.54 30.51
CA ILE A 500 20.59 -16.07 29.63
C ILE A 500 21.94 -16.42 30.27
N LYS A 501 22.86 -16.95 29.46
CA LYS A 501 24.25 -17.14 29.86
C LYS A 501 25.07 -15.87 29.56
N ASN A 502 26.11 -15.65 30.33
CA ASN A 502 27.04 -14.54 30.05
C ASN A 502 27.64 -14.72 28.62
N ASN A 503 27.85 -13.64 27.91
CA ASN A 503 28.32 -13.58 26.53
C ASN A 503 27.34 -14.20 25.50
N ALA A 504 26.08 -14.53 25.86
CA ALA A 504 25.09 -14.89 24.85
C ALA A 504 24.74 -13.65 23.98
N PHE A 505 24.61 -13.87 22.67
CA PHE A 505 24.12 -12.82 21.75
C PHE A 505 22.60 -12.89 21.67
N LEU A 506 21.95 -11.80 22.00
CA LEU A 506 20.51 -11.64 21.95
C LEU A 506 20.12 -10.76 20.78
N ILE A 507 19.13 -11.16 20.01
CA ILE A 507 18.56 -10.36 18.93
C ILE A 507 17.03 -10.30 19.06
N SER A 508 16.46 -9.13 18.83
CA SER A 508 15.01 -8.96 18.82
C SER A 508 14.37 -9.83 17.75
N LYS A 509 13.22 -10.41 18.04
CA LYS A 509 12.42 -11.15 17.05
C LYS A 509 11.32 -10.32 16.42
N ILE A 510 11.14 -9.10 16.88
CA ILE A 510 10.12 -8.15 16.40
C ILE A 510 10.73 -6.76 16.28
N GLY A 511 10.25 -5.98 15.35
CA GLY A 511 10.62 -4.57 15.17
C GLY A 511 11.15 -4.26 13.78
N ASN A 512 11.30 -2.97 13.53
CA ASN A 512 11.87 -2.40 12.31
C ASN A 512 13.26 -1.84 12.59
N PRO A 513 14.08 -1.57 11.58
CA PRO A 513 15.37 -0.92 11.79
C PRO A 513 15.27 0.39 12.58
N PRO A 514 16.20 0.70 13.46
CA PRO A 514 17.35 -0.13 13.84
C PRO A 514 16.97 -1.31 14.74
N TYR A 515 17.42 -2.52 14.34
CA TYR A 515 17.11 -3.73 15.10
C TYR A 515 17.86 -3.76 16.43
N LYS A 516 17.18 -4.22 17.49
CA LYS A 516 17.78 -4.34 18.81
C LYS A 516 18.51 -5.66 18.97
N PHE A 517 19.78 -5.60 19.30
CA PHE A 517 20.57 -6.75 19.68
C PHE A 517 21.62 -6.36 20.74
N VAL A 518 22.11 -7.33 21.47
CA VAL A 518 23.08 -7.10 22.56
C VAL A 518 23.86 -8.39 22.86
N VAL A 519 25.10 -8.24 23.30
CA VAL A 519 25.86 -9.31 23.96
C VAL A 519 25.65 -9.19 25.47
N ALA A 520 25.08 -10.23 26.07
CA ALA A 520 24.72 -10.22 27.49
C ALA A 520 25.96 -10.18 28.37
N GLN A 521 26.14 -9.10 29.13
CA GLN A 521 27.10 -8.98 30.20
C GLN A 521 26.32 -9.04 31.52
N ILE A 522 26.30 -10.21 32.17
CA ILE A 522 25.47 -10.46 33.35
C ILE A 522 26.24 -10.11 34.61
N PRO A 523 25.74 -9.19 35.47
CA PRO A 523 26.34 -8.89 36.74
C PRO A 523 26.41 -10.12 37.66
N GLU A 524 27.42 -10.17 38.50
CA GLU A 524 27.52 -11.20 39.52
C GLU A 524 26.27 -11.25 40.40
N ASN A 525 25.82 -12.44 40.74
CA ASN A 525 24.62 -12.68 41.56
C ASN A 525 23.26 -12.32 40.89
N ARG A 526 23.23 -12.09 39.59
CA ARG A 526 21.98 -11.91 38.85
C ARG A 526 21.63 -13.14 37.99
N LYS A 527 20.36 -13.49 37.94
CA LYS A 527 19.80 -14.44 36.94
C LYS A 527 18.79 -13.69 36.06
N ILE A 528 18.93 -13.81 34.75
CA ILE A 528 18.15 -13.04 33.79
C ILE A 528 17.42 -14.00 32.87
N ILE A 529 16.11 -13.82 32.71
CA ILE A 529 15.30 -14.48 31.69
C ILE A 529 14.95 -13.46 30.62
N ALA A 530 15.21 -13.77 29.34
CA ALA A 530 14.74 -12.96 28.24
C ALA A 530 13.28 -13.22 27.90
N SER A 531 12.53 -12.18 27.59
CA SER A 531 11.16 -12.28 27.05
C SER A 531 11.12 -13.04 25.72
N GLY A 532 9.96 -13.59 25.36
CA GLY A 532 9.74 -14.32 24.11
C GLY A 532 10.00 -13.53 22.83
N ASN A 533 10.25 -12.22 22.95
CA ASN A 533 10.61 -11.33 21.84
C ASN A 533 12.09 -11.39 21.46
N PHE A 534 12.90 -12.17 22.15
CA PHE A 534 14.29 -12.42 21.82
C PHE A 534 14.53 -13.80 21.22
N ALA A 535 15.49 -13.88 20.31
CA ALA A 535 16.26 -15.09 20.05
C ALA A 535 17.62 -14.96 20.75
N ILE A 536 18.03 -16.01 21.45
CA ILE A 536 19.26 -16.07 22.25
C ILE A 536 20.22 -17.04 21.54
N ILE A 537 21.36 -16.56 21.13
CA ILE A 537 22.37 -17.34 20.40
C ILE A 537 23.53 -17.61 21.36
N GLU A 538 23.74 -18.88 21.70
CA GLU A 538 24.89 -19.35 22.46
C GLU A 538 25.99 -19.82 21.52
N VAL A 539 27.19 -19.24 21.66
CA VAL A 539 28.31 -19.55 20.78
C VAL A 539 29.44 -20.31 21.51
N ASN A 540 30.27 -20.98 20.74
CA ASN A 540 31.57 -21.45 21.20
C ASN A 540 32.58 -20.31 21.00
N GLU A 541 32.88 -19.56 22.09
CA GLU A 541 33.72 -18.38 22.05
C GLU A 541 35.15 -18.63 21.53
N LYS A 542 35.63 -19.88 21.53
CA LYS A 542 36.91 -20.26 20.92
C LYS A 542 36.87 -20.27 19.38
N LYS A 543 35.66 -20.22 18.80
CA LYS A 543 35.45 -20.32 17.32
C LYS A 543 34.66 -19.14 16.77
N LEU A 544 33.82 -18.51 17.58
CA LEU A 544 32.97 -17.39 17.17
C LEU A 544 32.81 -16.41 18.33
N ASN A 545 33.24 -15.19 18.13
CA ASN A 545 33.13 -14.13 19.13
C ASN A 545 31.76 -13.46 19.07
N PRO A 546 30.95 -13.44 20.13
CA PRO A 546 29.61 -12.84 20.12
C PRO A 546 29.62 -11.32 19.84
N TRP A 547 30.67 -10.62 20.27
CA TRP A 547 30.83 -9.19 19.98
C TRP A 547 31.16 -8.91 18.51
N TYR A 548 31.83 -9.86 17.84
CA TYR A 548 31.99 -9.82 16.40
C TYR A 548 30.65 -9.91 15.66
N LEU A 549 29.72 -10.76 16.13
CA LEU A 549 28.36 -10.82 15.58
C LEU A 549 27.65 -9.47 15.74
N ALA A 550 27.75 -8.85 16.91
CA ALA A 550 27.18 -7.54 17.17
C ALA A 550 27.78 -6.49 16.22
N ALA A 551 29.11 -6.49 16.05
CA ALA A 551 29.81 -5.59 15.15
C ALA A 551 29.37 -5.78 13.70
N PHE A 552 29.21 -7.02 13.23
CA PHE A 552 28.71 -7.31 11.87
C PHE A 552 27.28 -6.79 11.66
N PHE A 553 26.35 -7.10 12.56
CA PHE A 553 24.95 -6.67 12.40
C PHE A 553 24.74 -5.16 12.58
N MET A 554 25.76 -4.43 13.08
CA MET A 554 25.73 -2.97 13.14
C MET A 554 26.18 -2.31 11.83
N THR A 555 26.82 -3.04 10.92
CA THR A 555 27.21 -2.53 9.61
C THR A 555 25.99 -2.36 8.69
N ASP A 556 26.09 -1.49 7.68
CA ASP A 556 25.04 -1.34 6.65
C ASP A 556 24.70 -2.68 5.98
N ILE A 557 25.70 -3.52 5.74
CA ILE A 557 25.50 -4.86 5.18
C ILE A 557 24.76 -5.77 6.17
N GLY A 558 25.17 -5.76 7.44
CA GLY A 558 24.51 -6.53 8.49
C GLY A 558 23.06 -6.11 8.68
N VAL A 559 22.75 -4.81 8.63
CA VAL A 559 21.38 -4.29 8.66
C VAL A 559 20.58 -4.77 7.44
N LYS A 560 21.17 -4.75 6.23
CA LYS A 560 20.53 -5.27 5.01
C LYS A 560 20.23 -6.77 5.12
N VAL A 561 21.18 -7.54 5.66
CA VAL A 561 21.00 -8.98 5.91
C VAL A 561 19.84 -9.24 6.88
N LEU A 562 19.77 -8.48 7.98
CA LEU A 562 18.65 -8.57 8.93
C LEU A 562 17.34 -8.16 8.29
N LYS A 563 17.30 -7.06 7.55
CA LYS A 563 16.09 -6.58 6.87
C LYS A 563 15.47 -7.64 5.95
N LYS A 564 16.29 -8.39 5.21
CA LYS A 564 15.83 -9.54 4.41
C LYS A 564 15.27 -10.70 5.24
N ALA A 565 15.79 -10.92 6.43
CA ALA A 565 15.36 -12.02 7.30
C ALA A 565 14.08 -11.72 8.07
N TYR A 566 13.80 -10.43 8.37
CA TYR A 566 12.56 -10.01 9.01
C TYR A 566 11.43 -9.94 7.99
N ILE A 567 10.29 -10.53 8.33
CA ILE A 567 9.11 -10.59 7.45
C ILE A 567 7.97 -9.79 8.07
N GLY A 568 7.33 -8.95 7.29
CA GLY A 568 6.18 -8.13 7.68
C GLY A 568 6.40 -6.64 7.41
N VAL A 569 5.33 -5.92 7.10
CA VAL A 569 5.40 -4.52 6.67
C VAL A 569 5.28 -3.55 7.85
N ASN A 570 4.31 -3.75 8.73
CA ASN A 570 4.06 -2.86 9.88
C ASN A 570 4.70 -3.36 11.17
N PHE A 571 4.75 -4.67 11.35
CA PHE A 571 5.39 -5.36 12.45
C PHE A 571 6.25 -6.49 11.90
N SER A 572 7.48 -6.15 11.55
CA SER A 572 8.41 -7.14 11.04
C SER A 572 8.79 -8.13 12.13
N SER A 573 8.84 -9.41 11.77
CA SER A 573 9.19 -10.49 12.69
C SER A 573 10.27 -11.40 12.12
N LEU A 574 11.22 -11.81 12.98
CA LEU A 574 12.30 -12.74 12.69
C LEU A 574 11.98 -14.11 13.31
N SER A 575 11.73 -15.10 12.47
CA SER A 575 11.63 -16.48 12.94
C SER A 575 13.02 -17.11 13.13
N ILE A 576 13.12 -18.11 14.02
CA ILE A 576 14.37 -18.88 14.19
C ILE A 576 14.83 -19.48 12.86
N LYS A 577 13.90 -20.01 12.06
CA LYS A 577 14.20 -20.58 10.75
C LYS A 577 14.81 -19.56 9.79
N LYS A 578 14.31 -18.34 9.78
CA LYS A 578 14.87 -17.25 8.96
C LYS A 578 16.23 -16.77 9.49
N LEU A 579 16.39 -16.74 10.80
CA LEU A 579 17.68 -16.46 11.42
C LEU A 579 18.73 -17.51 11.03
N GLU A 580 18.39 -18.79 10.98
CA GLU A 580 19.26 -19.89 10.54
C GLU A 580 19.70 -19.76 9.07
N GLU A 581 18.88 -19.15 8.23
CA GLU A 581 19.17 -18.92 6.80
C GLU A 581 20.16 -17.76 6.56
N ILE A 582 20.38 -16.90 7.55
CA ILE A 582 21.31 -15.77 7.47
C ILE A 582 22.73 -16.27 7.27
N ALA A 583 23.41 -15.76 6.23
CA ALA A 583 24.82 -15.96 6.00
C ALA A 583 25.63 -14.81 6.63
N ILE A 584 26.66 -15.16 7.39
CA ILE A 584 27.58 -14.21 8.03
C ILE A 584 29.01 -14.55 7.64
N PRO A 585 29.90 -13.55 7.47
CA PRO A 585 31.32 -13.81 7.29
C PRO A 585 31.91 -14.37 8.59
N VAL A 586 32.80 -15.37 8.48
CA VAL A 586 33.45 -15.99 9.64
C VAL A 586 34.96 -16.04 9.40
N PRO A 587 35.67 -14.91 9.61
CA PRO A 587 37.13 -14.86 9.52
C PRO A 587 37.82 -15.63 10.65
N SER A 588 39.16 -15.61 10.72
CA SER A 588 39.88 -16.23 11.82
C SER A 588 39.46 -15.64 13.19
N ILE A 589 39.61 -16.40 14.26
CA ILE A 589 39.18 -15.96 15.57
C ILE A 589 40.01 -14.73 16.06
N GLU A 590 41.24 -14.61 15.61
CA GLU A 590 42.12 -13.47 15.90
C GLU A 590 41.54 -12.19 15.27
N GLU A 591 41.12 -12.28 14.01
CA GLU A 591 40.48 -11.17 13.30
C GLU A 591 39.12 -10.81 13.91
N GLN A 592 38.32 -11.82 14.27
CA GLN A 592 37.05 -11.60 14.98
C GLN A 592 37.29 -10.85 16.30
N ASN A 593 38.28 -11.23 17.09
CA ASN A 593 38.63 -10.58 18.37
C ASN A 593 39.09 -9.13 18.16
N ARG A 594 39.86 -8.89 17.10
CA ARG A 594 40.32 -7.52 16.76
C ARG A 594 39.13 -6.60 16.42
N ILE A 595 38.19 -7.11 15.61
CA ILE A 595 36.95 -6.36 15.25
C ILE A 595 36.06 -6.16 16.46
N ALA A 596 35.86 -7.21 17.26
CA ALA A 596 35.04 -7.18 18.47
C ALA A 596 35.57 -6.13 19.48
N GLN A 597 36.91 -6.07 19.70
CA GLN A 597 37.49 -5.08 20.62
C GLN A 597 37.23 -3.65 20.14
N ARG A 598 37.47 -3.36 18.87
CA ARG A 598 37.19 -2.03 18.30
C ARG A 598 35.72 -1.64 18.42
N TYR A 599 34.82 -2.60 18.25
CA TYR A 599 33.39 -2.36 18.41
C TYR A 599 33.04 -2.05 19.88
N ILE A 600 33.57 -2.84 20.83
CA ILE A 600 33.38 -2.61 22.28
C ILE A 600 33.90 -1.22 22.70
N ASP A 601 35.08 -0.85 22.23
CA ASP A 601 35.67 0.45 22.53
C ASP A 601 34.78 1.60 22.03
N ALA A 602 34.32 1.51 20.77
CA ALA A 602 33.47 2.52 20.15
C ALA A 602 32.09 2.66 20.83
N ILE A 603 31.39 1.54 21.13
CA ILE A 603 30.10 1.63 21.81
C ILE A 603 30.21 2.10 23.24
N THR A 604 31.34 1.77 23.93
CA THR A 604 31.63 2.24 25.28
C THR A 604 31.86 3.75 25.30
N GLU A 605 32.62 4.27 24.34
CA GLU A 605 32.81 5.70 24.16
C GLU A 605 31.49 6.44 23.90
N ILE A 606 30.66 5.93 23.01
CA ILE A 606 29.32 6.48 22.75
C ILE A 606 28.47 6.50 24.02
N LYS A 607 28.48 5.43 24.81
CA LYS A 607 27.76 5.37 26.10
C LYS A 607 28.23 6.44 27.07
N ASN A 608 29.56 6.63 27.20
CA ASN A 608 30.12 7.66 28.06
C ASN A 608 29.74 9.08 27.60
N MET A 609 29.84 9.36 26.29
CA MET A 609 29.46 10.66 25.73
C MET A 609 27.96 10.95 25.97
N LYS A 610 27.08 9.95 25.83
CA LYS A 610 25.63 10.11 26.10
C LYS A 610 25.36 10.39 27.58
N LYS A 611 26.09 9.74 28.49
CA LYS A 611 26.01 10.00 29.92
C LYS A 611 26.45 11.44 30.24
N ASP A 612 27.59 11.87 29.73
CA ASP A 612 28.09 13.22 29.91
C ASP A 612 27.14 14.28 29.38
N LEU A 613 26.53 14.01 28.21
CA LEU A 613 25.53 14.90 27.64
C LEU A 613 24.29 15.00 28.53
N LYS A 614 23.81 13.87 29.06
CA LYS A 614 22.65 13.82 29.98
C LYS A 614 22.93 14.62 31.25
N ASP A 615 24.13 14.44 31.83
CA ASP A 615 24.55 15.14 33.04
C ASP A 615 24.66 16.66 32.80
N LYS A 616 25.21 17.09 31.66
CA LYS A 616 25.23 18.50 31.25
C LYS A 616 23.84 19.08 31.04
N ILE A 617 22.94 18.35 30.41
CA ILE A 617 21.53 18.78 30.21
C ILE A 617 20.85 18.95 31.58
N GLN A 618 21.11 18.03 32.53
CA GLN A 618 20.55 18.10 33.86
C GLN A 618 21.12 19.32 34.61
N ALA A 619 22.42 19.55 34.55
CA ALA A 619 23.06 20.73 35.15
C ALA A 619 22.48 22.05 34.61
N VAL A 620 22.21 22.14 33.29
CA VAL A 620 21.55 23.32 32.70
C VAL A 620 20.14 23.53 33.27
N LYS A 621 19.38 22.46 33.53
CA LYS A 621 18.05 22.57 34.15
C LYS A 621 18.10 23.05 35.61
N GLU A 622 19.18 22.76 36.29
CA GLU A 622 19.38 23.10 37.72
C GLU A 622 19.93 24.52 37.92
N VAL A 623 20.55 25.13 36.89
CA VAL A 623 21.13 26.50 36.97
C VAL A 623 20.15 27.54 37.53
N PHE A 624 18.85 27.41 37.23
CA PHE A 624 17.83 28.34 37.73
C PHE A 624 17.60 28.21 39.25
N PHE A 625 17.89 27.06 39.84
CA PHE A 625 17.63 26.75 41.24
C PHE A 625 18.91 26.86 42.12
N GLU A 626 20.10 27.01 41.49
CA GLU A 626 21.32 27.35 42.21
C GLU A 626 21.26 28.81 42.67
N LYS A 627 21.16 29.02 44.00
CA LYS A 627 21.21 30.33 44.65
C LYS A 627 22.61 30.66 45.05
#